data_8a23427bf77cc04c6d4c41efa2d40b8f
#
_entry.id   8a23427bf77cc04c6d4c41efa2d40b8f
#
_cell.length_a   1.000
_cell.length_b   1.000
_cell.length_c   1.000
_cell.angle_alpha   90.00
_cell.angle_beta   90.00
_cell.angle_gamma   90.00
#
_symmetry.space_group_name_H-M   'P 1'
#
loop_
_entity.id
_entity.type
_entity.pdbx_description
1 polymer ?
#
loop_
_entity_poly.entity_id
_entity_poly.type
_entity_poly.pdbx_seq_one_letter_code
_entity_poly.pdbx_strand_id
1 'polypeptide(L)'
;GCNLGDSSMVRLGKYFTVMLMVEHEGNKKSLETIVASICNPLNLESNLVKLDDGNPQHSEPDVRISLFAEDRTGIVQDATTLLADAGLNILHLESNLNEDSEAGTYFIHLEGTLSEGLSPINIVLEKLENEKGIKSHLIPVNAQVS
;
A
#
# COMPACT_ATOMS: atom_id res chain seq x y z
N GLY A 1 -12.00 28.29 2.71
CA GLY A 1 -11.31 27.53 3.71
C GLY A 1 -11.33 26.05 3.47
N CYS A 2 -10.15 25.48 3.23
CA CYS A 2 -9.94 24.04 3.25
C CYS A 2 -8.84 23.74 4.28
N ASN A 3 -9.03 22.67 5.05
CA ASN A 3 -7.97 22.13 5.91
C ASN A 3 -7.40 20.87 5.26
N LEU A 4 -6.08 20.76 5.25
CA LEU A 4 -5.40 19.56 4.80
C LEU A 4 -5.22 18.59 5.98
N GLY A 5 -5.64 17.35 5.76
CA GLY A 5 -5.32 16.22 6.62
C GLY A 5 -4.10 15.45 6.12
N ASP A 6 -4.18 14.13 6.18
CA ASP A 6 -3.10 13.25 5.73
C ASP A 6 -2.82 13.40 4.24
N SER A 7 -1.56 13.27 3.88
CA SER A 7 -1.13 13.34 2.48
C SER A 7 -0.04 12.32 2.20
N SER A 8 -0.04 11.81 0.98
CA SER A 8 0.98 10.91 0.48
C SER A 8 1.32 11.24 -0.96
N MET A 9 2.59 11.11 -1.32
CA MET A 9 3.06 11.27 -2.69
C MET A 9 3.90 10.06 -3.09
N VAL A 10 3.61 9.51 -4.25
CA VAL A 10 4.37 8.40 -4.83
C VAL A 10 4.85 8.80 -6.22
N ARG A 11 6.12 8.53 -6.52
CA ARG A 11 6.70 8.72 -7.83
C ARG A 11 7.10 7.37 -8.44
N LEU A 12 6.66 7.13 -9.67
CA LEU A 12 7.06 5.99 -10.48
C LEU A 12 7.65 6.49 -11.82
N GLY A 13 8.95 6.36 -11.98
CA GLY A 13 9.66 6.90 -13.13
C GLY A 13 9.47 8.40 -13.27
N LYS A 14 8.87 8.86 -14.37
CA LYS A 14 8.54 10.27 -14.63
C LYS A 14 7.14 10.70 -14.15
N TYR A 15 6.34 9.77 -13.68
CA TYR A 15 4.99 10.03 -13.19
C TYR A 15 4.97 10.14 -11.67
N PHE A 16 4.02 10.91 -11.15
CA PHE A 16 3.76 10.96 -9.72
C PHE A 16 2.26 11.06 -9.44
N THR A 17 1.90 10.59 -8.27
CA THR A 17 0.53 10.70 -7.73
C THR A 17 0.60 11.31 -6.35
N VAL A 18 -0.29 12.25 -6.07
CA VAL A 18 -0.48 12.82 -4.73
C VAL A 18 -1.88 12.48 -4.27
N MET A 19 -2.00 11.89 -3.11
CA MET A 19 -3.26 11.65 -2.42
C MET A 19 -3.36 12.58 -1.22
N LEU A 20 -4.44 13.32 -1.12
CA LEU A 20 -4.68 14.30 -0.07
C LEU A 20 -6.03 14.06 0.58
N MET A 21 -6.08 14.14 1.90
CA MET A 21 -7.33 14.29 2.64
C MET A 21 -7.61 15.77 2.86
N VAL A 22 -8.83 16.20 2.55
CA VAL A 22 -9.23 17.61 2.63
C VAL A 22 -10.56 17.72 3.34
N GLU A 23 -10.63 18.55 4.36
CA GLU A 23 -11.89 19.01 4.94
C GLU A 23 -12.31 20.29 4.26
N HIS A 24 -13.55 20.34 3.78
CA HIS A 24 -14.11 21.48 3.08
C HIS A 24 -15.56 21.70 3.52
N GLU A 25 -15.90 22.91 3.94
CA GLU A 25 -17.26 23.29 4.38
C GLU A 25 -18.27 23.41 3.25
N GLY A 26 -17.80 23.52 2.00
CA GLY A 26 -18.65 23.63 0.81
C GLY A 26 -19.07 22.27 0.25
N ASN A 27 -19.82 22.31 -0.84
CA ASN A 27 -20.17 21.07 -1.53
C ASN A 27 -19.02 20.54 -2.40
N LYS A 28 -19.10 19.26 -2.77
CA LYS A 28 -18.10 18.58 -3.62
C LYS A 28 -17.84 19.35 -4.92
N LYS A 29 -18.90 19.85 -5.59
CA LYS A 29 -18.80 20.54 -6.87
C LYS A 29 -17.98 21.83 -6.79
N SER A 30 -18.10 22.59 -5.70
CA SER A 30 -17.29 23.80 -5.51
C SER A 30 -15.82 23.47 -5.34
N LEU A 31 -15.50 22.40 -4.62
CA LEU A 31 -14.13 21.92 -4.45
C LEU A 31 -13.55 21.38 -5.76
N GLU A 32 -14.35 20.64 -6.55
CA GLU A 32 -13.93 20.16 -7.88
C GLU A 32 -13.56 21.34 -8.81
N THR A 33 -14.32 22.41 -8.78
CA THR A 33 -14.05 23.61 -9.59
C THR A 33 -12.73 24.27 -9.18
N ILE A 34 -12.47 24.40 -7.87
CA ILE A 34 -11.23 24.97 -7.34
C ILE A 34 -10.04 24.11 -7.72
N VAL A 35 -10.12 22.80 -7.51
CA VAL A 35 -9.05 21.85 -7.82
C VAL A 35 -8.75 21.84 -9.32
N ALA A 36 -9.77 21.80 -10.17
CA ALA A 36 -9.62 21.84 -11.62
C ALA A 36 -8.92 23.12 -12.09
N SER A 37 -9.25 24.28 -11.48
CA SER A 37 -8.60 25.56 -11.82
C SER A 37 -7.08 25.56 -11.54
N ILE A 38 -6.62 24.75 -10.62
CA ILE A 38 -5.21 24.60 -10.26
C ILE A 38 -4.54 23.50 -11.10
N CYS A 39 -5.21 22.36 -11.22
CA CYS A 39 -4.64 21.17 -11.86
C CYS A 39 -4.56 21.30 -13.40
N ASN A 40 -5.57 21.88 -14.04
CA ASN A 40 -5.62 21.97 -15.51
C ASN A 40 -4.43 22.75 -16.12
N PRO A 41 -4.05 23.92 -15.59
CA PRO A 41 -2.87 24.65 -16.12
C PRO A 41 -1.54 23.88 -15.93
N LEU A 42 -1.49 23.00 -14.94
CA LEU A 42 -0.32 22.18 -14.63
C LEU A 42 -0.33 20.83 -15.36
N ASN A 43 -1.34 20.56 -16.17
CA ASN A 43 -1.54 19.30 -16.87
C ASN A 43 -1.64 18.09 -15.92
N LEU A 44 -2.27 18.29 -14.77
CA LEU A 44 -2.53 17.27 -13.76
C LEU A 44 -3.98 16.80 -13.86
N GLU A 45 -4.17 15.50 -13.82
CA GLU A 45 -5.49 14.88 -13.66
C GLU A 45 -5.86 14.84 -12.18
N SER A 46 -7.10 15.16 -11.85
CA SER A 46 -7.59 15.13 -10.47
C SER A 46 -8.92 14.40 -10.35
N ASN A 47 -9.10 13.67 -9.27
CA ASN A 47 -10.35 13.02 -8.90
C ASN A 47 -10.67 13.29 -7.44
N LEU A 48 -11.93 13.66 -7.14
CA LEU A 48 -12.40 13.86 -5.79
C LEU A 48 -13.43 12.80 -5.41
N VAL A 49 -13.20 12.18 -4.26
CA VAL A 49 -14.12 11.23 -3.65
C VAL A 49 -14.59 11.81 -2.32
N LYS A 50 -15.90 11.89 -2.11
CA LYS A 50 -16.44 12.24 -0.81
C LYS A 50 -16.31 11.04 0.10
N LEU A 51 -15.70 11.23 1.27
CA LEU A 51 -15.67 10.22 2.31
C LEU A 51 -16.94 10.38 3.18
N ASP A 52 -17.61 9.28 3.43
CA ASP A 52 -18.68 9.26 4.43
C ASP A 52 -18.07 9.33 5.84
N ASP A 53 -18.81 9.87 6.81
CA ASP A 53 -18.40 10.27 8.15
C ASP A 53 -17.76 9.13 8.99
N GLY A 54 -16.65 8.61 8.53
CA GLY A 54 -15.73 7.80 9.30
C GLY A 54 -14.43 8.58 9.42
N ASN A 55 -14.10 9.01 10.61
CA ASN A 55 -12.77 9.54 10.88
C ASN A 55 -11.76 8.52 10.37
N PRO A 56 -10.97 8.81 9.33
CA PRO A 56 -9.99 7.85 8.84
C PRO A 56 -9.04 7.58 10.00
N GLN A 57 -9.17 6.40 10.59
CA GLN A 57 -8.22 5.98 11.60
C GLN A 57 -6.88 5.82 10.90
N HIS A 58 -5.94 6.66 11.29
CA HIS A 58 -4.55 6.44 10.94
C HIS A 58 -4.12 5.14 11.61
N SER A 59 -4.16 4.05 10.86
CA SER A 59 -3.70 2.75 11.35
C SER A 59 -2.21 2.66 11.14
N GLU A 60 -1.46 2.62 12.24
CA GLU A 60 -0.05 2.26 12.17
C GLU A 60 0.07 0.77 11.82
N PRO A 61 1.03 0.36 11.00
CA PRO A 61 1.23 -1.04 10.68
C PRO A 61 1.73 -1.81 11.91
N ASP A 62 1.25 -3.03 12.08
CA ASP A 62 1.76 -3.96 13.09
C ASP A 62 3.02 -4.67 12.61
N VAL A 63 3.10 -4.90 11.29
CA VAL A 63 4.20 -5.63 10.67
C VAL A 63 4.64 -4.99 9.36
N ARG A 64 5.94 -5.18 9.06
CA ARG A 64 6.56 -4.97 7.75
C ARG A 64 7.07 -6.30 7.23
N ILE A 65 6.72 -6.62 5.99
CA ILE A 65 7.10 -7.86 5.34
C ILE A 65 7.82 -7.54 4.05
N SER A 66 9.01 -8.08 3.89
CA SER A 66 9.76 -8.02 2.63
C SER A 66 9.77 -9.42 2.00
N LEU A 67 9.43 -9.50 0.72
CA LEU A 67 9.42 -10.74 -0.06
C LEU A 67 10.42 -10.62 -1.21
N PHE A 68 11.13 -11.71 -1.48
CA PHE A 68 12.12 -11.83 -2.55
C PHE A 68 11.82 -13.08 -3.36
N ALA A 69 11.72 -12.94 -4.66
CA ALA A 69 11.48 -14.08 -5.54
C ALA A 69 12.03 -13.85 -6.94
N GLU A 70 12.29 -14.93 -7.68
CA GLU A 70 12.52 -14.84 -9.11
C GLU A 70 11.25 -14.32 -9.80
N ASP A 71 11.44 -13.53 -10.87
CA ASP A 71 10.30 -12.97 -11.62
C ASP A 71 9.47 -14.09 -12.24
N ARG A 72 8.18 -14.08 -11.94
CA ARG A 72 7.17 -14.95 -12.54
C ARG A 72 5.79 -14.31 -12.50
N THR A 73 4.95 -14.70 -13.44
CA THR A 73 3.57 -14.23 -13.51
C THR A 73 2.80 -14.61 -12.23
N GLY A 74 2.10 -13.62 -11.67
CA GLY A 74 1.17 -13.82 -10.55
C GLY A 74 1.80 -13.81 -9.16
N ILE A 75 3.11 -13.56 -9.03
CA ILE A 75 3.81 -13.60 -7.73
C ILE A 75 3.21 -12.63 -6.69
N VAL A 76 2.89 -11.40 -7.10
CA VAL A 76 2.29 -10.40 -6.20
C VAL A 76 0.89 -10.84 -5.78
N GLN A 77 0.10 -11.35 -6.73
CA GLN A 77 -1.24 -11.85 -6.45
C GLN A 77 -1.22 -13.04 -5.48
N ASP A 78 -0.38 -14.02 -5.72
CA ASP A 78 -0.25 -15.20 -4.86
C ASP A 78 0.11 -14.81 -3.43
N ALA A 79 1.12 -13.96 -3.26
CA ALA A 79 1.58 -13.54 -1.95
C ALA A 79 0.52 -12.71 -1.22
N THR A 80 -0.06 -11.71 -1.88
CA THR A 80 -1.05 -10.81 -1.25
C THR A 80 -2.34 -11.54 -0.89
N THR A 81 -2.81 -12.46 -1.75
CA THR A 81 -4.00 -13.25 -1.46
C THR A 81 -3.80 -14.13 -0.22
N LEU A 82 -2.71 -14.88 -0.17
CA LEU A 82 -2.44 -15.77 0.97
C LEU A 82 -2.24 -15.00 2.28
N LEU A 83 -1.57 -13.86 2.25
CA LEU A 83 -1.38 -13.01 3.42
C LEU A 83 -2.68 -12.34 3.88
N ALA A 84 -3.51 -11.88 2.95
CA ALA A 84 -4.82 -11.30 3.26
C ALA A 84 -5.76 -12.36 3.88
N ASP A 85 -5.80 -13.57 3.31
CA ASP A 85 -6.59 -14.69 3.85
C ASP A 85 -6.12 -15.11 5.25
N ALA A 86 -4.84 -14.90 5.57
CA ALA A 86 -4.27 -15.15 6.90
C ALA A 86 -4.48 -13.98 7.90
N GLY A 87 -5.23 -12.95 7.52
CA GLY A 87 -5.60 -11.85 8.38
C GLY A 87 -4.70 -10.60 8.29
N LEU A 88 -3.85 -10.50 7.26
CA LEU A 88 -3.10 -9.27 6.99
C LEU A 88 -4.00 -8.26 6.27
N ASN A 89 -4.28 -7.13 6.91
CA ASN A 89 -4.86 -5.97 6.25
C ASN A 89 -3.73 -5.09 5.71
N ILE A 90 -3.55 -5.10 4.40
CA ILE A 90 -2.45 -4.39 3.73
C ILE A 90 -2.74 -2.90 3.69
N LEU A 91 -1.88 -2.09 4.31
CA LEU A 91 -1.95 -0.63 4.31
C LEU A 91 -1.07 -0.01 3.22
N HIS A 92 0.08 -0.64 2.94
CA HIS A 92 1.03 -0.20 1.92
C HIS A 92 1.64 -1.40 1.21
N LEU A 93 1.80 -1.29 -0.10
CA LEU A 93 2.47 -2.26 -0.94
C LEU A 93 3.33 -1.53 -1.96
N GLU A 94 4.60 -1.92 -2.04
CA GLU A 94 5.52 -1.49 -3.07
C GLU A 94 6.18 -2.72 -3.68
N SER A 95 6.29 -2.76 -5.00
CA SER A 95 6.97 -3.86 -5.70
C SER A 95 7.93 -3.31 -6.75
N ASN A 96 9.10 -3.89 -6.81
CA ASN A 96 10.16 -3.54 -7.74
C ASN A 96 10.72 -4.80 -8.40
N LEU A 97 10.94 -4.70 -9.71
CA LEU A 97 11.66 -5.71 -10.46
C LEU A 97 13.10 -5.22 -10.66
N ASN A 98 14.07 -6.00 -10.19
CA ASN A 98 15.47 -5.78 -10.50
C ASN A 98 15.85 -6.64 -11.71
N GLU A 99 16.07 -5.98 -12.84
CA GLU A 99 16.43 -6.61 -14.12
C GLU A 99 17.93 -6.93 -14.23
N ASP A 100 18.77 -6.50 -13.28
CA ASP A 100 20.22 -6.71 -13.33
C ASP A 100 20.64 -8.17 -13.06
N SER A 101 19.73 -9.05 -12.64
CA SER A 101 19.95 -10.48 -12.51
C SER A 101 19.45 -11.24 -13.73
N GLU A 102 20.15 -12.31 -14.14
CA GLU A 102 19.80 -13.09 -15.36
C GLU A 102 18.35 -13.60 -15.39
N ALA A 103 17.73 -13.80 -14.24
CA ALA A 103 16.34 -14.26 -14.12
C ALA A 103 15.34 -13.16 -13.69
N GLY A 104 15.83 -11.94 -13.43
CA GLY A 104 15.03 -10.92 -12.76
C GLY A 104 14.75 -11.29 -11.29
N THR A 105 14.81 -10.34 -10.39
CA THR A 105 14.42 -10.55 -8.98
C THR A 105 13.30 -9.59 -8.62
N TYR A 106 12.18 -10.13 -8.21
CA TYR A 106 11.06 -9.37 -7.67
C TYR A 106 11.28 -9.10 -6.20
N PHE A 107 11.14 -7.85 -5.83
CA PHE A 107 11.16 -7.37 -4.46
C PHE A 107 9.81 -6.78 -4.13
N ILE A 108 9.15 -7.27 -3.08
CA ILE A 108 7.86 -6.77 -2.63
C ILE A 108 7.99 -6.34 -1.18
N HIS A 109 7.60 -5.12 -0.89
CA HIS A 109 7.51 -4.58 0.47
C HIS A 109 6.05 -4.34 0.83
N LEU A 110 5.62 -4.88 1.97
CA LEU A 110 4.26 -4.80 2.49
C LEU A 110 4.29 -4.23 3.91
N GLU A 111 3.35 -3.36 4.20
CA GLU A 111 3.03 -2.94 5.57
C GLU A 111 1.55 -3.19 5.84
N GLY A 112 1.22 -3.67 7.02
CA GLY A 112 -0.16 -3.96 7.34
C GLY A 112 -0.43 -4.19 8.81
N THR A 113 -1.72 -4.26 9.13
CA THR A 113 -2.23 -4.62 10.46
C THR A 113 -2.67 -6.07 10.49
N LEU A 114 -2.65 -6.67 11.67
CA LEU A 114 -2.98 -8.08 11.89
C LEU A 114 -4.34 -8.20 12.56
N SER A 115 -5.26 -8.98 11.98
CA SER A 115 -6.54 -9.29 12.61
C SER A 115 -6.47 -10.52 13.53
N GLU A 116 -5.56 -11.44 13.28
CA GLU A 116 -5.46 -12.73 13.97
C GLU A 116 -4.06 -13.02 14.56
N GLY A 117 -3.23 -11.98 14.71
CA GLY A 117 -1.88 -12.09 15.23
C GLY A 117 -0.86 -12.59 14.21
N LEU A 118 0.36 -12.89 14.69
CA LEU A 118 1.51 -13.24 13.85
C LEU A 118 1.51 -14.70 13.38
N SER A 119 0.93 -15.62 14.14
CA SER A 119 1.05 -17.06 13.86
C SER A 119 0.53 -17.46 12.47
N PRO A 120 -0.67 -17.03 12.03
CA PRO A 120 -1.15 -17.35 10.70
C PRO A 120 -0.25 -16.77 9.59
N ILE A 121 0.30 -15.60 9.80
CA ILE A 121 1.20 -14.95 8.84
C ILE A 121 2.50 -15.74 8.70
N ASN A 122 3.12 -16.16 9.79
CA ASN A 122 4.33 -16.97 9.77
C ASN A 122 4.11 -18.29 9.01
N ILE A 123 2.98 -18.96 9.21
CA ILE A 123 2.62 -20.19 8.50
C ILE A 123 2.55 -19.94 6.98
N VAL A 124 1.94 -18.83 6.57
CA VAL A 124 1.85 -18.46 5.15
C VAL A 124 3.23 -18.13 4.58
N LEU A 125 4.10 -17.42 5.31
CA LEU A 125 5.45 -17.10 4.85
C LEU A 125 6.29 -18.37 4.66
N GLU A 126 6.22 -19.32 5.58
CA GLU A 126 6.85 -20.64 5.43
C GLU A 126 6.33 -21.42 4.22
N LYS A 127 5.01 -21.38 3.99
CA LYS A 127 4.38 -21.98 2.81
C LYS A 127 4.83 -21.35 1.50
N LEU A 128 4.91 -20.02 1.45
CA LEU A 128 5.42 -19.29 0.29
C LEU A 128 6.87 -19.65 -0.02
N GLU A 129 7.71 -19.82 0.99
CA GLU A 129 9.10 -20.24 0.81
C GLU A 129 9.20 -21.68 0.31
N ASN A 130 8.53 -22.63 0.97
CA ASN A 130 8.64 -24.05 0.68
C ASN A 130 7.97 -24.45 -0.64
N GLU A 131 6.80 -23.87 -0.97
CA GLU A 131 6.04 -24.27 -2.16
C GLU A 131 6.33 -23.40 -3.38
N LYS A 132 6.74 -22.15 -3.18
CA LYS A 132 6.85 -21.16 -4.25
C LYS A 132 8.24 -20.52 -4.36
N GLY A 133 9.17 -20.86 -3.47
CA GLY A 133 10.52 -20.30 -3.45
C GLY A 133 10.58 -18.80 -3.14
N ILE A 134 9.55 -18.24 -2.50
CA ILE A 134 9.49 -16.84 -2.12
C ILE A 134 10.11 -16.68 -0.75
N LYS A 135 11.31 -16.12 -0.68
CA LYS A 135 11.96 -15.81 0.60
C LYS A 135 11.30 -14.61 1.25
N SER A 136 11.19 -14.64 2.57
CA SER A 136 10.53 -13.58 3.32
C SER A 136 11.36 -13.10 4.52
N HIS A 137 11.14 -11.84 4.88
CA HIS A 137 11.62 -11.24 6.10
C HIS A 137 10.50 -10.42 6.74
N LEU A 138 10.12 -10.75 7.98
CA LEU A 138 9.07 -10.07 8.73
C LEU A 138 9.65 -9.33 9.92
N ILE A 139 9.28 -8.06 10.08
CA ILE A 139 9.65 -7.22 11.20
C ILE A 139 8.36 -6.74 11.89
N PRO A 140 8.12 -7.10 13.16
CA PRO A 140 7.08 -6.48 13.97
C PRO A 140 7.42 -5.00 14.19
N VAL A 141 6.44 -4.11 13.99
CA VAL A 141 6.63 -2.66 14.23
C VAL A 141 6.40 -2.32 15.70
N ASN A 142 5.43 -2.99 16.33
CA ASN A 142 5.11 -2.83 17.73
C ASN A 142 5.55 -4.05 18.55
N ALA A 143 6.20 -3.82 19.69
CA ALA A 143 6.64 -4.89 20.61
C ALA A 143 5.49 -5.67 21.27
N GLN A 144 4.23 -5.27 21.05
CA GLN A 144 3.02 -5.91 21.62
C GLN A 144 2.32 -6.87 20.67
N VAL A 145 2.86 -7.08 19.47
CA VAL A 145 2.29 -8.03 18.50
C VAL A 145 2.83 -9.41 18.81
N SER A 146 2.03 -10.20 19.41
CA SER A 146 2.35 -11.59 19.76
C SER A 146 1.51 -12.56 18.91
#